data_a823cfc9ad7088100beeda6d4b995426
#
_entry.id   a823cfc9ad7088100beeda6d4b995426
#
_cell.length_a   1.000
_cell.length_b   1.000
_cell.length_c   1.000
_cell.angle_alpha   90.00
_cell.angle_beta   90.00
_cell.angle_gamma   90.00
#
_symmetry.space_group_name_H-M   'P 1'
#
loop_
_entity.id
_entity.type
_entity.pdbx_description
1 polymer ?
#
loop_
_entity_poly.entity_id
_entity_poly.type
_entity_poly.pdbx_seq_one_letter_code
_entity_poly.pdbx_strand_id
1 'polypeptide(L)'
;MRLIIQPDYNSLSQWAANYVVSKINAAQPTKEKPFVLGLPTGSSPLGMYKALIKHNKEGRVSFKNIITFNMDEYVGLPKDHPQSYYTFMWENFFNHIDIDASNVNILNGNAADLAAECEAYETKMKAVGGVDLFLGGIGPDGHIAFNEPGSSLSSRTRIKTLTKDTIIANSRFFDNDVNKVPKTSVTVGVGTVLDAKEVLIMVNGHNKARALAQAVEGSVNQMWTITALQ
;
A
#
# COMPACT_ATOMS: atom_id res chain seq x y z
N MET A 1 0.11 19.39 -2.00
CA MET A 1 0.22 18.20 -2.89
C MET A 1 1.03 18.53 -4.16
N ARG A 2 1.71 17.55 -4.78
CA ARG A 2 2.40 17.67 -6.07
C ARG A 2 1.81 16.66 -7.05
N LEU A 3 1.32 17.09 -8.22
CA LEU A 3 0.79 16.23 -9.26
C LEU A 3 1.83 16.01 -10.35
N ILE A 4 2.12 14.74 -10.70
CA ILE A 4 3.06 14.33 -11.74
C ILE A 4 2.28 13.54 -12.79
N ILE A 5 2.17 14.08 -13.98
CA ILE A 5 1.43 13.45 -15.09
C ILE A 5 2.42 12.69 -15.97
N GLN A 6 2.13 11.43 -16.23
CA GLN A 6 2.90 10.55 -17.12
C GLN A 6 2.04 10.13 -18.32
N PRO A 7 2.62 9.95 -19.51
CA PRO A 7 1.86 9.67 -20.73
C PRO A 7 1.16 8.30 -20.73
N ASP A 8 1.71 7.33 -20.01
CA ASP A 8 1.20 5.97 -19.97
C ASP A 8 1.59 5.24 -18.67
N TYR A 9 1.05 4.03 -18.50
CA TYR A 9 1.30 3.19 -17.32
C TYR A 9 2.77 2.78 -17.15
N ASN A 10 3.47 2.54 -18.26
CA ASN A 10 4.88 2.16 -18.20
C ASN A 10 5.73 3.34 -17.72
N SER A 11 5.52 4.52 -18.26
CA SER A 11 6.20 5.75 -17.85
C SER A 11 5.90 6.10 -16.39
N LEU A 12 4.64 5.97 -15.95
CA LEU A 12 4.23 6.12 -14.55
C LEU A 12 5.00 5.14 -13.65
N SER A 13 5.05 3.87 -14.04
CA SER A 13 5.72 2.80 -13.27
C SER A 13 7.23 3.05 -13.16
N GLN A 14 7.89 3.43 -14.25
CA GLN A 14 9.31 3.75 -14.27
C GLN A 14 9.61 5.00 -13.44
N TRP A 15 8.79 6.04 -13.56
CA TRP A 15 8.95 7.25 -12.77
C TRP A 15 8.84 6.95 -11.26
N ALA A 16 7.80 6.20 -10.85
CA ALA A 16 7.61 5.82 -9.46
C ALA A 16 8.78 4.97 -8.92
N ALA A 17 9.26 3.99 -9.70
CA ALA A 17 10.40 3.17 -9.32
C ALA A 17 11.68 4.02 -9.19
N ASN A 18 11.97 4.90 -10.13
CA ASN A 18 13.12 5.80 -10.07
C ASN A 18 13.04 6.74 -8.85
N TYR A 19 11.83 7.19 -8.51
CA TYR A 19 11.60 8.02 -7.34
C TYR A 19 11.93 7.26 -6.04
N VAL A 20 11.42 6.03 -5.89
CA VAL A 20 11.74 5.16 -4.74
C VAL A 20 13.25 4.91 -4.65
N VAL A 21 13.90 4.55 -5.76
CA VAL A 21 15.37 4.34 -5.81
C VAL A 21 16.11 5.59 -5.37
N SER A 22 15.70 6.77 -5.85
CA SER A 22 16.36 8.03 -5.48
C SER A 22 16.22 8.33 -3.99
N LYS A 23 15.06 8.06 -3.39
CA LYS A 23 14.81 8.26 -1.95
C LYS A 23 15.63 7.31 -1.09
N ILE A 24 15.64 6.02 -1.44
CA ILE A 24 16.45 5.02 -0.72
C ILE A 24 17.93 5.37 -0.79
N ASN A 25 18.45 5.67 -1.98
CA ASN A 25 19.88 5.99 -2.17
C ASN A 25 20.29 7.30 -1.48
N ALA A 26 19.42 8.32 -1.48
CA ALA A 26 19.67 9.57 -0.78
C ALA A 26 19.68 9.39 0.76
N ALA A 27 18.87 8.47 1.29
CA ALA A 27 18.82 8.16 2.71
C ALA A 27 20.05 7.35 3.19
N GLN A 28 20.75 6.63 2.30
CA GLN A 28 21.90 5.77 2.61
C GLN A 28 21.63 4.85 3.81
N PRO A 29 20.59 3.97 3.74
CA PRO A 29 20.13 3.22 4.88
C PRO A 29 21.20 2.26 5.40
N THR A 30 21.31 2.16 6.73
CA THR A 30 22.14 1.19 7.45
C THR A 30 21.25 0.28 8.29
N LYS A 31 21.83 -0.74 8.89
CA LYS A 31 21.11 -1.64 9.82
C LYS A 31 20.56 -0.87 11.03
N GLU A 32 21.31 0.12 11.52
CA GLU A 32 20.94 0.95 12.69
C GLU A 32 19.95 2.07 12.29
N LYS A 33 19.95 2.48 11.04
CA LYS A 33 19.07 3.49 10.48
C LYS A 33 18.46 3.00 9.16
N PRO A 34 17.52 2.07 9.21
CA PRO A 34 16.87 1.55 8.03
C PRO A 34 16.00 2.63 7.35
N PHE A 35 15.74 2.46 6.05
CA PHE A 35 14.69 3.21 5.37
C PHE A 35 13.38 2.44 5.43
N VAL A 36 12.29 3.09 5.85
CA VAL A 36 11.01 2.41 6.08
C VAL A 36 10.05 2.74 4.93
N LEU A 37 9.57 1.68 4.26
CA LEU A 37 8.77 1.77 3.05
C LEU A 37 7.39 1.18 3.27
N GLY A 38 6.33 1.98 3.09
CA GLY A 38 4.95 1.52 3.04
C GLY A 38 4.60 1.02 1.63
N LEU A 39 3.94 -0.13 1.51
CA LEU A 39 3.71 -0.79 0.22
C LEU A 39 2.24 -1.19 0.00
N PRO A 40 1.65 -0.87 -1.17
CA PRO A 40 0.33 -1.32 -1.57
C PRO A 40 0.37 -2.67 -2.31
N THR A 41 -0.77 -3.32 -2.40
CA THR A 41 -1.04 -4.42 -3.33
C THR A 41 -1.88 -3.94 -4.52
N GLY A 42 -2.34 -4.87 -5.35
CA GLY A 42 -3.21 -4.61 -6.50
C GLY A 42 -2.45 -4.35 -7.80
N SER A 43 -3.18 -3.99 -8.84
CA SER A 43 -2.63 -3.91 -10.20
C SER A 43 -1.78 -2.64 -10.46
N SER A 44 -2.06 -1.54 -9.77
CA SER A 44 -1.36 -0.26 -10.01
C SER A 44 0.15 -0.33 -9.74
N PRO A 45 0.65 -0.94 -8.65
CA PRO A 45 2.07 -0.96 -8.35
C PRO A 45 2.88 -2.02 -9.10
N LEU A 46 2.26 -2.97 -9.81
CA LEU A 46 2.98 -4.10 -10.43
C LEU A 46 4.10 -3.67 -11.38
N GLY A 47 3.86 -2.67 -12.21
CA GLY A 47 4.88 -2.13 -13.11
C GLY A 47 6.06 -1.50 -12.36
N MET A 48 5.77 -0.79 -11.27
CA MET A 48 6.79 -0.23 -10.38
C MET A 48 7.60 -1.36 -9.71
N TYR A 49 6.95 -2.41 -9.19
CA TYR A 49 7.66 -3.55 -8.58
C TYR A 49 8.59 -4.23 -9.58
N LYS A 50 8.13 -4.47 -10.83
CA LYS A 50 9.00 -5.01 -11.89
C LYS A 50 10.21 -4.13 -12.16
N ALA A 51 10.04 -2.82 -12.19
CA ALA A 51 11.14 -1.87 -12.38
C ALA A 51 12.09 -1.84 -11.18
N LEU A 52 11.59 -1.88 -9.93
CA LEU A 52 12.40 -1.96 -8.71
C LEU A 52 13.22 -3.25 -8.65
N ILE A 53 12.63 -4.40 -9.03
CA ILE A 53 13.34 -5.68 -9.13
C ILE A 53 14.48 -5.57 -10.13
N LYS A 54 14.24 -4.96 -11.30
CA LYS A 54 15.29 -4.71 -12.31
C LYS A 54 16.41 -3.84 -11.73
N HIS A 55 16.07 -2.73 -11.08
CA HIS A 55 17.07 -1.84 -10.44
C HIS A 55 17.88 -2.55 -9.35
N ASN A 56 17.25 -3.42 -8.56
CA ASN A 56 17.96 -4.21 -7.55
C ASN A 56 18.93 -5.20 -8.21
N LYS A 57 18.50 -5.96 -9.24
CA LYS A 57 19.35 -6.89 -9.97
C LYS A 57 20.52 -6.22 -10.70
N GLU A 58 20.34 -4.98 -11.14
CA GLU A 58 21.39 -4.15 -11.76
C GLU A 58 22.31 -3.45 -10.73
N GLY A 59 22.07 -3.67 -9.43
CA GLY A 59 22.86 -3.06 -8.35
C GLY A 59 22.63 -1.55 -8.15
N ARG A 60 21.54 -1.00 -8.72
CA ARG A 60 21.21 0.43 -8.62
C ARG A 60 20.55 0.80 -7.28
N VAL A 61 20.00 -0.19 -6.58
CA VAL A 61 19.40 -0.06 -5.25
C VAL A 61 19.54 -1.39 -4.51
N SER A 62 19.71 -1.34 -3.18
CA SER A 62 19.67 -2.50 -2.29
C SER A 62 18.51 -2.36 -1.31
N PHE A 63 17.81 -3.47 -1.04
CA PHE A 63 16.73 -3.55 -0.06
C PHE A 63 17.19 -4.20 1.27
N LYS A 64 18.48 -4.50 1.44
CA LYS A 64 19.01 -5.16 2.65
C LYS A 64 18.72 -4.40 3.95
N ASN A 65 18.75 -3.07 3.89
CA ASN A 65 18.49 -2.20 5.04
C ASN A 65 17.15 -1.47 4.90
N ILE A 66 16.18 -2.10 4.24
CA ILE A 66 14.82 -1.59 4.12
C ILE A 66 13.91 -2.39 5.04
N ILE A 67 13.02 -1.71 5.77
CA ILE A 67 11.90 -2.31 6.49
C ILE A 67 10.62 -1.97 5.72
N THR A 68 9.75 -2.94 5.50
CA THR A 68 8.50 -2.70 4.78
C THR A 68 7.28 -2.91 5.64
N PHE A 69 6.22 -2.13 5.38
CA PHE A 69 4.89 -2.26 5.96
C PHE A 69 3.84 -2.25 4.87
N ASN A 70 3.08 -3.34 4.72
CA ASN A 70 1.96 -3.38 3.79
C ASN A 70 0.73 -2.68 4.35
N MET A 71 -0.12 -2.14 3.46
CA MET A 71 -1.28 -1.33 3.86
C MET A 71 -2.39 -2.14 4.51
N ASP A 72 -2.59 -3.37 4.09
CA ASP A 72 -3.77 -4.16 4.42
C ASP A 72 -3.59 -5.66 4.17
N GLU A 73 -4.55 -6.46 4.66
CA GLU A 73 -4.72 -7.88 4.37
C GLU A 73 -6.18 -8.28 4.58
N TYR A 74 -6.65 -9.27 3.86
CA TYR A 74 -7.96 -9.88 4.07
C TYR A 74 -8.03 -10.67 5.38
N VAL A 75 -9.17 -10.59 6.07
CA VAL A 75 -9.44 -11.40 7.26
C VAL A 75 -10.01 -12.76 6.83
N GLY A 76 -9.48 -13.82 7.43
CA GLY A 76 -9.96 -15.19 7.25
C GLY A 76 -9.49 -15.86 5.95
N LEU A 77 -8.69 -15.17 5.12
CA LEU A 77 -8.09 -15.77 3.94
C LEU A 77 -6.78 -16.48 4.35
N PRO A 78 -6.58 -17.76 3.99
CA PRO A 78 -5.32 -18.45 4.29
C PRO A 78 -4.11 -17.68 3.72
N LYS A 79 -3.01 -17.68 4.47
CA LYS A 79 -1.80 -16.93 4.11
C LYS A 79 -1.22 -17.35 2.75
N ASP A 80 -1.33 -18.64 2.43
CA ASP A 80 -0.87 -19.27 1.18
C ASP A 80 -1.92 -19.21 0.05
N HIS A 81 -3.08 -18.61 0.31
CA HIS A 81 -4.09 -18.43 -0.73
C HIS A 81 -3.53 -17.49 -1.83
N PRO A 82 -3.71 -17.80 -3.14
CA PRO A 82 -3.20 -16.99 -4.24
C PRO A 82 -3.60 -15.51 -4.20
N GLN A 83 -4.74 -15.19 -3.59
CA GLN A 83 -5.26 -13.83 -3.47
C GLN A 83 -4.99 -13.18 -2.11
N SER A 84 -4.27 -13.83 -1.19
CA SER A 84 -3.78 -13.15 0.01
C SER A 84 -2.75 -12.08 -0.40
N TYR A 85 -2.73 -10.96 0.31
CA TYR A 85 -1.74 -9.92 0.02
C TYR A 85 -0.34 -10.35 0.42
N TYR A 86 -0.23 -11.28 1.39
CA TYR A 86 1.02 -11.94 1.69
C TYR A 86 1.59 -12.66 0.46
N THR A 87 0.83 -13.58 -0.13
CA THR A 87 1.26 -14.32 -1.35
C THR A 87 1.52 -13.36 -2.49
N PHE A 88 0.63 -12.39 -2.73
CA PHE A 88 0.83 -11.38 -3.76
C PHE A 88 2.19 -10.67 -3.64
N MET A 89 2.55 -10.21 -2.44
CA MET A 89 3.79 -9.45 -2.24
C MET A 89 5.04 -10.33 -2.39
N TRP A 90 5.00 -11.56 -1.90
CA TRP A 90 6.12 -12.48 -2.07
C TRP A 90 6.31 -12.87 -3.53
N GLU A 91 5.26 -13.22 -4.25
CA GLU A 91 5.34 -13.61 -5.65
C GLU A 91 5.74 -12.48 -6.58
N ASN A 92 5.26 -11.25 -6.33
CA ASN A 92 5.46 -10.13 -7.25
C ASN A 92 6.63 -9.21 -6.87
N PHE A 93 7.19 -9.33 -5.66
CA PHE A 93 8.24 -8.41 -5.23
C PHE A 93 9.29 -9.05 -4.32
N PHE A 94 8.94 -9.50 -3.11
CA PHE A 94 9.94 -9.83 -2.10
C PHE A 94 10.85 -11.01 -2.48
N ASN A 95 10.36 -12.04 -3.17
CA ASN A 95 11.18 -13.17 -3.64
C ASN A 95 12.23 -12.79 -4.69
N HIS A 96 12.17 -11.57 -5.23
CA HIS A 96 12.98 -11.15 -6.36
C HIS A 96 14.03 -10.10 -6.02
N ILE A 97 14.10 -9.65 -4.77
CA ILE A 97 15.00 -8.60 -4.28
C ILE A 97 15.82 -9.08 -3.07
N ASP A 98 16.81 -8.32 -2.67
CA ASP A 98 17.75 -8.66 -1.59
C ASP A 98 17.27 -8.25 -0.18
N ILE A 99 15.94 -8.16 0.04
CA ILE A 99 15.39 -7.84 1.36
C ILE A 99 15.51 -9.01 2.34
N ASP A 100 15.80 -8.71 3.60
CA ASP A 100 15.70 -9.71 4.68
C ASP A 100 14.21 -9.96 5.00
N ALA A 101 13.79 -11.22 5.02
CA ALA A 101 12.41 -11.61 5.33
C ALA A 101 11.94 -11.11 6.71
N SER A 102 12.85 -10.96 7.67
CA SER A 102 12.54 -10.41 9.00
C SER A 102 12.16 -8.92 8.98
N ASN A 103 12.52 -8.21 7.92
CA ASN A 103 12.19 -6.80 7.71
C ASN A 103 10.86 -6.59 6.98
N VAL A 104 10.21 -7.66 6.52
CA VAL A 104 8.92 -7.60 5.85
C VAL A 104 7.78 -7.68 6.87
N ASN A 105 6.93 -6.66 6.90
CA ASN A 105 5.77 -6.60 7.78
C ASN A 105 4.49 -6.56 6.95
N ILE A 106 3.65 -7.57 7.13
CA ILE A 106 2.32 -7.69 6.54
C ILE A 106 1.36 -8.02 7.66
N LEU A 107 0.21 -7.34 7.73
CA LEU A 107 -0.84 -7.59 8.71
C LEU A 107 -1.30 -9.05 8.64
N ASN A 108 -1.48 -9.67 9.81
CA ASN A 108 -1.97 -11.03 9.89
C ASN A 108 -3.50 -11.06 10.01
N GLY A 109 -4.21 -11.22 8.89
CA GLY A 109 -5.68 -11.34 8.85
C GLY A 109 -6.24 -12.61 9.52
N ASN A 110 -5.37 -13.52 9.99
CA ASN A 110 -5.73 -14.74 10.71
C ASN A 110 -5.23 -14.74 12.16
N ALA A 111 -4.88 -13.57 12.71
CA ALA A 111 -4.50 -13.46 14.12
C ALA A 111 -5.68 -13.83 15.04
N ALA A 112 -5.40 -14.50 16.16
CA ALA A 112 -6.40 -14.88 17.13
C ALA A 112 -7.13 -13.65 17.73
N ASP A 113 -6.39 -12.53 17.88
CA ASP A 113 -6.91 -11.23 18.26
C ASP A 113 -6.47 -10.19 17.21
N LEU A 114 -7.41 -9.84 16.34
CA LEU A 114 -7.16 -8.87 15.25
C LEU A 114 -6.97 -7.45 15.77
N ALA A 115 -7.55 -7.09 16.91
CA ALA A 115 -7.36 -5.77 17.51
C ALA A 115 -5.94 -5.64 18.04
N ALA A 116 -5.47 -6.64 18.77
CA ALA A 116 -4.09 -6.69 19.25
C ALA A 116 -3.07 -6.71 18.10
N GLU A 117 -3.36 -7.42 17.01
CA GLU A 117 -2.53 -7.39 15.79
C GLU A 117 -2.41 -5.96 15.23
N CYS A 118 -3.54 -5.25 15.10
CA CYS A 118 -3.55 -3.87 14.61
C CYS A 118 -2.74 -2.92 15.52
N GLU A 119 -2.87 -3.04 16.84
CA GLU A 119 -2.11 -2.24 17.82
C GLU A 119 -0.62 -2.55 17.78
N ALA A 120 -0.26 -3.84 17.67
CA ALA A 120 1.12 -4.28 17.54
C ALA A 120 1.76 -3.76 16.24
N TYR A 121 1.00 -3.74 15.14
CA TYR A 121 1.45 -3.21 13.86
C TYR A 121 1.77 -1.70 13.93
N GLU A 122 0.89 -0.91 14.54
CA GLU A 122 1.13 0.53 14.80
C GLU A 122 2.35 0.75 15.71
N THR A 123 2.46 -0.05 16.77
CA THR A 123 3.59 0.01 17.69
C THR A 123 4.90 -0.29 16.99
N LYS A 124 4.91 -1.30 16.10
CA LYS A 124 6.09 -1.69 15.32
C LYS A 124 6.51 -0.57 14.34
N MET A 125 5.54 0.05 13.65
CA MET A 125 5.84 1.21 12.79
C MET A 125 6.46 2.37 13.58
N LYS A 126 5.93 2.68 14.76
CA LYS A 126 6.49 3.73 15.65
C LYS A 126 7.89 3.38 16.15
N ALA A 127 8.12 2.13 16.53
CA ALA A 127 9.40 1.68 17.07
C ALA A 127 10.56 1.80 16.06
N VAL A 128 10.28 1.71 14.76
CA VAL A 128 11.29 1.91 13.69
C VAL A 128 11.42 3.37 13.23
N GLY A 129 10.74 4.30 13.90
CA GLY A 129 10.80 5.74 13.60
C GLY A 129 9.76 6.24 12.59
N GLY A 130 8.71 5.46 12.33
CA GLY A 130 7.67 5.75 11.35
C GLY A 130 8.06 5.39 9.92
N VAL A 131 7.18 5.66 8.97
CA VAL A 131 7.37 5.34 7.55
C VAL A 131 8.01 6.53 6.84
N ASP A 132 9.11 6.30 6.12
CA ASP A 132 9.80 7.34 5.35
C ASP A 132 9.04 7.69 4.06
N LEU A 133 8.57 6.66 3.35
CA LEU A 133 7.78 6.81 2.12
C LEU A 133 6.64 5.78 2.11
N PHE A 134 5.40 6.24 2.11
CA PHE A 134 4.24 5.37 1.95
C PHE A 134 3.76 5.40 0.51
N LEU A 135 3.84 4.25 -0.17
CA LEU A 135 3.31 4.07 -1.51
C LEU A 135 1.87 3.60 -1.44
N GLY A 136 1.01 4.10 -2.32
CA GLY A 136 -0.40 3.72 -2.36
C GLY A 136 -1.03 3.83 -3.74
N GLY A 137 -2.27 3.36 -3.84
CA GLY A 137 -3.17 3.61 -4.94
C GLY A 137 -4.44 4.26 -4.42
N ILE A 138 -5.42 4.49 -5.30
CA ILE A 138 -6.76 4.94 -4.90
C ILE A 138 -7.84 4.00 -5.42
N GLY A 139 -8.91 3.83 -4.65
CA GLY A 139 -10.15 3.23 -5.11
C GLY A 139 -10.90 4.11 -6.13
N PRO A 140 -11.85 3.57 -6.89
CA PRO A 140 -12.71 4.37 -7.77
C PRO A 140 -13.54 5.42 -7.01
N ASP A 141 -13.82 5.14 -5.75
CA ASP A 141 -14.51 5.98 -4.76
C ASP A 141 -13.56 6.86 -3.92
N GLY A 142 -12.27 6.90 -4.28
CA GLY A 142 -11.26 7.74 -3.64
C GLY A 142 -10.74 7.24 -2.30
N HIS A 143 -10.90 5.95 -1.98
CA HIS A 143 -10.33 5.40 -0.77
C HIS A 143 -8.81 5.18 -0.86
N ILE A 144 -8.11 5.34 0.26
CA ILE A 144 -6.71 4.92 0.48
C ILE A 144 -6.73 3.66 1.33
N ALA A 145 -6.00 2.60 0.95
CA ALA A 145 -6.07 1.28 1.57
C ALA A 145 -7.56 0.85 1.62
N PHE A 146 -8.05 0.21 2.67
CA PHE A 146 -9.49 -0.02 2.82
C PHE A 146 -10.21 1.06 3.66
N ASN A 147 -9.74 2.32 3.58
CA ASN A 147 -10.43 3.45 4.20
C ASN A 147 -11.49 4.02 3.26
N GLU A 148 -12.58 3.28 3.11
CA GLU A 148 -13.71 3.60 2.26
C GLU A 148 -14.44 4.86 2.69
N PRO A 149 -15.33 5.43 1.84
CA PRO A 149 -16.11 6.63 2.16
C PRO A 149 -16.74 6.60 3.56
N GLY A 150 -16.64 7.71 4.29
CA GLY A 150 -17.08 7.82 5.68
C GLY A 150 -16.05 7.39 6.73
N SER A 151 -14.86 6.93 6.32
CA SER A 151 -13.77 6.64 7.26
C SER A 151 -13.19 7.90 7.86
N SER A 152 -12.91 7.88 9.18
CA SER A 152 -12.26 9.03 9.85
C SER A 152 -10.89 9.32 9.25
N LEU A 153 -10.57 10.58 9.02
CA LEU A 153 -9.27 11.02 8.53
C LEU A 153 -8.14 10.86 9.59
N SER A 154 -8.51 10.72 10.87
CA SER A 154 -7.58 10.41 11.96
C SER A 154 -7.53 8.94 12.33
N SER A 155 -8.17 8.06 11.52
CA SER A 155 -8.22 6.63 11.80
C SER A 155 -6.84 5.99 11.85
N ARG A 156 -6.71 4.97 12.71
CA ARG A 156 -5.50 4.14 12.85
C ARG A 156 -5.75 2.75 12.24
N THR A 157 -4.73 1.91 12.26
CA THR A 157 -4.83 0.51 11.81
C THR A 157 -5.95 -0.21 12.57
N ARG A 158 -6.85 -0.85 11.83
CA ARG A 158 -8.06 -1.46 12.40
C ARG A 158 -8.70 -2.49 11.47
N ILE A 159 -9.67 -3.22 12.00
CA ILE A 159 -10.56 -4.09 11.25
C ILE A 159 -11.58 -3.23 10.50
N LYS A 160 -11.84 -3.54 9.24
CA LYS A 160 -12.85 -2.89 8.38
C LYS A 160 -13.72 -3.91 7.67
N THR A 161 -15.03 -3.68 7.68
CA THR A 161 -15.95 -4.36 6.77
C THR A 161 -15.88 -3.67 5.42
N LEU A 162 -15.73 -4.45 4.35
CA LEU A 162 -15.64 -3.94 2.99
C LEU A 162 -17.03 -3.56 2.46
N THR A 163 -17.12 -2.48 1.70
CA THR A 163 -18.37 -2.11 1.02
C THR A 163 -18.71 -3.09 -0.11
N LYS A 164 -19.98 -3.10 -0.52
CA LYS A 164 -20.41 -3.91 -1.67
C LYS A 164 -19.64 -3.58 -2.94
N ASP A 165 -19.37 -2.30 -3.18
CA ASP A 165 -18.66 -1.84 -4.37
C ASP A 165 -17.20 -2.36 -4.37
N THR A 166 -16.53 -2.35 -3.23
CA THR A 166 -15.18 -2.93 -3.08
C THR A 166 -15.21 -4.45 -3.29
N ILE A 167 -16.19 -5.16 -2.72
CA ILE A 167 -16.35 -6.60 -2.93
C ILE A 167 -16.58 -6.91 -4.41
N ILE A 168 -17.46 -6.18 -5.09
CA ILE A 168 -17.71 -6.33 -6.54
C ILE A 168 -16.44 -6.03 -7.34
N ALA A 169 -15.75 -4.93 -7.05
CA ALA A 169 -14.51 -4.58 -7.74
C ALA A 169 -13.41 -5.63 -7.58
N ASN A 170 -13.32 -6.26 -6.40
CA ASN A 170 -12.31 -7.27 -6.09
C ASN A 170 -12.71 -8.68 -6.55
N SER A 171 -13.98 -8.95 -6.89
CA SER A 171 -14.44 -10.26 -7.38
C SER A 171 -13.66 -10.74 -8.61
N ARG A 172 -13.14 -9.82 -9.42
CA ARG A 172 -12.27 -10.13 -10.58
C ARG A 172 -11.03 -10.95 -10.22
N PHE A 173 -10.58 -10.90 -8.96
CA PHE A 173 -9.48 -11.70 -8.44
C PHE A 173 -9.95 -13.04 -7.84
N PHE A 174 -11.26 -13.25 -7.74
CA PHE A 174 -11.91 -14.41 -7.13
C PHE A 174 -12.89 -15.06 -8.14
N ASP A 175 -12.42 -15.33 -9.36
CA ASP A 175 -13.21 -15.95 -10.45
C ASP A 175 -14.51 -15.19 -10.81
N ASN A 176 -14.55 -13.87 -10.57
CA ASN A 176 -15.75 -13.02 -10.66
C ASN A 176 -16.89 -13.44 -9.71
N ASP A 177 -16.59 -14.19 -8.64
CA ASP A 177 -17.55 -14.59 -7.62
C ASP A 177 -17.46 -13.70 -6.38
N VAL A 178 -18.45 -12.82 -6.19
CA VAL A 178 -18.55 -11.91 -5.04
C VAL A 178 -18.63 -12.64 -3.69
N ASN A 179 -19.09 -13.90 -3.69
CA ASN A 179 -19.21 -14.71 -2.47
C ASN A 179 -17.86 -15.24 -1.98
N LYS A 180 -16.88 -15.37 -2.88
CA LYS A 180 -15.52 -15.79 -2.56
C LYS A 180 -14.68 -14.66 -1.99
N VAL A 181 -15.04 -13.39 -2.24
CA VAL A 181 -14.32 -12.22 -1.72
C VAL A 181 -14.51 -12.11 -0.22
N PRO A 182 -13.44 -12.03 0.60
CA PRO A 182 -13.57 -11.77 2.02
C PRO A 182 -14.31 -10.45 2.27
N LYS A 183 -15.16 -10.45 3.30
CA LYS A 183 -16.01 -9.29 3.62
C LYS A 183 -15.35 -8.33 4.62
N THR A 184 -14.22 -8.73 5.19
CA THR A 184 -13.53 -8.01 6.25
C THR A 184 -12.03 -7.97 5.94
N SER A 185 -11.38 -6.89 6.29
CA SER A 185 -9.93 -6.70 6.19
C SER A 185 -9.36 -6.09 7.47
N VAL A 186 -8.07 -6.24 7.68
CA VAL A 186 -7.26 -5.39 8.57
C VAL A 186 -6.52 -4.40 7.68
N THR A 187 -6.56 -3.11 8.02
CA THR A 187 -6.05 -2.05 7.16
C THR A 187 -5.46 -0.90 7.98
N VAL A 188 -4.37 -0.31 7.48
CA VAL A 188 -3.86 0.95 8.05
C VAL A 188 -4.92 2.04 7.94
N GLY A 189 -4.96 2.94 8.92
CA GLY A 189 -5.86 4.08 8.90
C GLY A 189 -5.35 5.21 8.01
N VAL A 190 -6.24 6.17 7.71
CA VAL A 190 -5.85 7.40 7.00
C VAL A 190 -4.78 8.14 7.80
N GLY A 191 -4.99 8.34 9.12
CA GLY A 191 -4.00 8.97 9.99
C GLY A 191 -2.67 8.22 10.06
N THR A 192 -2.69 6.87 9.95
CA THR A 192 -1.47 6.06 9.89
C THR A 192 -0.66 6.39 8.62
N VAL A 193 -1.34 6.52 7.47
CA VAL A 193 -0.69 6.90 6.20
C VAL A 193 -0.16 8.34 6.27
N LEU A 194 -0.92 9.27 6.87
CA LEU A 194 -0.54 10.67 7.03
C LEU A 194 0.66 10.89 7.95
N ASP A 195 0.94 9.97 8.88
CA ASP A 195 2.13 10.02 9.74
C ASP A 195 3.43 9.75 8.97
N ALA A 196 3.36 9.24 7.75
CA ALA A 196 4.54 9.04 6.92
C ALA A 196 5.19 10.38 6.53
N LYS A 197 6.52 10.39 6.43
CA LYS A 197 7.26 11.60 6.03
C LYS A 197 6.90 12.04 4.62
N GLU A 198 6.55 11.07 3.77
CA GLU A 198 6.12 11.31 2.40
C GLU A 198 5.14 10.22 1.94
N VAL A 199 4.17 10.61 1.12
CA VAL A 199 3.20 9.68 0.52
C VAL A 199 3.22 9.84 -1.00
N LEU A 200 3.31 8.72 -1.71
CA LEU A 200 3.24 8.66 -3.17
C LEU A 200 2.06 7.80 -3.60
N ILE A 201 1.08 8.40 -4.25
CA ILE A 201 -0.09 7.70 -4.76
C ILE A 201 0.02 7.51 -6.27
N MET A 202 -0.07 6.27 -6.72
CA MET A 202 -0.09 5.90 -8.13
C MET A 202 -1.52 5.75 -8.61
N VAL A 203 -1.88 6.52 -9.64
CA VAL A 203 -3.24 6.53 -10.21
C VAL A 203 -3.17 6.22 -11.69
N ASN A 204 -3.86 5.18 -12.12
CA ASN A 204 -3.98 4.81 -13.52
C ASN A 204 -5.35 4.20 -13.84
N GLY A 205 -5.77 4.35 -15.10
CA GLY A 205 -7.07 3.86 -15.57
C GLY A 205 -8.20 4.89 -15.44
N HIS A 206 -9.06 4.91 -16.47
CA HIS A 206 -10.15 5.88 -16.60
C HIS A 206 -11.15 5.83 -15.43
N ASN A 207 -11.39 4.66 -14.86
CA ASN A 207 -12.27 4.49 -13.71
C ASN A 207 -11.80 5.19 -12.42
N LYS A 208 -10.58 5.74 -12.41
CA LYS A 208 -10.03 6.53 -11.30
C LYS A 208 -10.10 8.04 -11.53
N ALA A 209 -10.56 8.48 -12.71
CA ALA A 209 -10.55 9.90 -13.09
C ALA A 209 -11.35 10.79 -12.11
N ARG A 210 -12.53 10.33 -11.68
CA ARG A 210 -13.36 11.06 -10.72
C ARG A 210 -12.69 11.16 -9.35
N ALA A 211 -12.10 10.06 -8.87
CA ALA A 211 -11.38 10.03 -7.60
C ALA A 211 -10.16 10.96 -7.63
N LEU A 212 -9.42 10.98 -8.74
CA LEU A 212 -8.29 11.89 -8.94
C LEU A 212 -8.72 13.35 -8.96
N ALA A 213 -9.82 13.71 -9.66
CA ALA A 213 -10.37 15.06 -9.65
C ALA A 213 -10.73 15.50 -8.23
N GLN A 214 -11.38 14.64 -7.44
CA GLN A 214 -11.68 14.94 -6.04
C GLN A 214 -10.41 15.09 -5.19
N ALA A 215 -9.40 14.26 -5.43
CA ALA A 215 -8.13 14.33 -4.71
C ALA A 215 -7.37 15.64 -4.94
N VAL A 216 -7.45 16.21 -6.15
CA VAL A 216 -6.65 17.38 -6.56
C VAL A 216 -7.43 18.68 -6.38
N GLU A 217 -8.72 18.70 -6.76
CA GLU A 217 -9.56 19.90 -6.87
C GLU A 217 -10.68 19.95 -5.82
N GLY A 218 -11.02 18.82 -5.19
CA GLY A 218 -12.08 18.74 -4.20
C GLY A 218 -11.67 19.28 -2.82
N SER A 219 -12.64 19.39 -1.92
CA SER A 219 -12.38 19.74 -0.53
C SER A 219 -11.89 18.52 0.27
N VAL A 220 -11.07 18.74 1.30
CA VAL A 220 -10.69 17.69 2.25
C VAL A 220 -11.91 17.20 3.00
N ASN A 221 -12.26 15.93 2.83
CA ASN A 221 -13.40 15.32 3.50
C ASN A 221 -13.28 13.79 3.56
N GLN A 222 -14.04 13.18 4.47
CA GLN A 222 -14.03 11.74 4.70
C GLN A 222 -14.76 10.91 3.65
N MET A 223 -15.53 11.52 2.75
CA MET A 223 -16.21 10.80 1.65
C MET A 223 -15.24 10.47 0.50
N TRP A 224 -14.13 11.18 0.45
CA TRP A 224 -13.00 10.96 -0.47
C TRP A 224 -11.72 10.97 0.36
N THR A 225 -11.42 9.86 1.05
CA THR A 225 -10.33 9.83 2.04
C THR A 225 -8.96 10.19 1.46
N ILE A 226 -8.77 10.00 0.15
CA ILE A 226 -7.59 10.48 -0.58
C ILE A 226 -7.37 11.99 -0.43
N THR A 227 -8.42 12.78 -0.25
CA THR A 227 -8.31 14.24 -0.11
C THR A 227 -7.54 14.68 1.13
N ALA A 228 -7.36 13.79 2.12
CA ALA A 228 -6.52 14.04 3.28
C ALA A 228 -5.05 14.29 2.93
N LEU A 229 -4.61 13.96 1.70
CA LEU A 229 -3.24 14.18 1.24
C LEU A 229 -3.02 15.55 0.56
N GLN A 230 -4.06 16.41 0.47
CA GLN A 230 -3.89 17.78 -0.01
C GLN A 230 -2.99 18.59 0.91
#